data_36bf589777aa137046a5c7f156f6b8f9
#
_entry.id   36bf589777aa137046a5c7f156f6b8f9
#
_cell.length_a   1.000
_cell.length_b   1.000
_cell.length_c   1.000
_cell.angle_alpha   90.00
_cell.angle_beta   90.00
_cell.angle_gamma   90.00
#
_symmetry.space_group_name_H-M   'P 1'
#
loop_
_entity.id
_entity.type
_entity.pdbx_description
1 polymer ?
#
loop_
_entity_poly.entity_id
_entity_poly.type
_entity_poly.pdbx_seq_one_letter_code
_entity_poly.pdbx_strand_id
1 'polypeptide(L)'
;MDQKTKDTYNKCINSILEFIKGQGMIIEPYPEIVLNETEQDGIFIKTGYYSPDEHKVVIFTKNRNIKDCLRSATHEFVHHMQNLQNPGKDWGSGGDLEEDSKLRSIEGEAFLLGNIIFREWTEKMKKTGELNETKKRKKQVKNDKGEVVPETCDKCGGKVVCQIHGEPVYVCKDCGKYFGTMPCKLNETINIKQALKDLEKRRDPDNIENWDRLDEIEAEIVEPDDVDLSSFNIKKHLNPKFWDDGHLDTRIRLKLLDIADDFFDSLGVDWVEPEDIIITGSIANYNWNKKYSDIDLHILVDYEDVDERVDFVRDFFTLKKNEWNEKHKNLRIFGFPVEVYIQDANEPHASSGVYSIDKDKWLTEPDFDKLRSGKVNKKHIRETVSTYMNKIDCLIDIYKKHKDDEYEMKKVAKDAAEIFDEIKKIRKDDLTKYGREMCDGNIIFKALRRSDYIGKLIKLKDLTYDKINSL
;
A
#
# COMPACT_ATOMS: atom_id res chain seq x y z
N MET A 1 13.32 12.26 27.97
CA MET A 1 11.83 12.33 27.98
C MET A 1 11.40 13.21 29.13
N ASP A 2 10.45 14.15 28.92
CA ASP A 2 9.91 14.96 30.02
C ASP A 2 8.97 14.14 30.94
N GLN A 3 8.72 14.65 32.16
CA GLN A 3 7.92 13.94 33.17
C GLN A 3 6.49 13.69 32.70
N LYS A 4 5.88 14.64 31.98
CA LYS A 4 4.50 14.52 31.48
C LYS A 4 4.37 13.38 30.45
N THR A 5 5.37 13.24 29.60
CA THR A 5 5.44 12.14 28.62
C THR A 5 5.63 10.80 29.31
N LYS A 6 6.52 10.70 30.32
CA LYS A 6 6.67 9.48 31.13
C LYS A 6 5.37 9.08 31.84
N ASP A 7 4.68 10.06 32.42
CA ASP A 7 3.38 9.81 33.08
C ASP A 7 2.33 9.29 32.09
N THR A 8 2.36 9.78 30.85
CA THR A 8 1.47 9.31 29.78
C THR A 8 1.79 7.86 29.39
N TYR A 9 3.05 7.51 29.21
CA TYR A 9 3.47 6.12 28.96
C TYR A 9 3.02 5.20 30.09
N ASN A 10 3.32 5.55 31.33
CA ASN A 10 2.96 4.72 32.49
C ASN A 10 1.44 4.54 32.60
N LYS A 11 0.66 5.58 32.36
CA LYS A 11 -0.81 5.50 32.35
C LYS A 11 -1.31 4.53 31.29
N CYS A 12 -0.82 4.65 30.06
CA CYS A 12 -1.22 3.75 28.97
C CYS A 12 -0.78 2.31 29.20
N ILE A 13 0.45 2.09 29.64
CA ILE A 13 0.98 0.76 29.97
C ILE A 13 0.15 0.07 31.06
N ASN A 14 -0.12 0.77 32.16
CA ASN A 14 -0.95 0.22 33.24
C ASN A 14 -2.38 -0.09 32.74
N SER A 15 -2.95 0.76 31.89
CA SER A 15 -4.26 0.52 31.29
C SER A 15 -4.27 -0.72 30.38
N ILE A 16 -3.18 -0.99 29.65
CA ILE A 16 -3.03 -2.20 28.83
C ILE A 16 -2.92 -3.44 29.71
N LEU A 17 -2.12 -3.39 30.77
CA LEU A 17 -1.98 -4.54 31.71
C LEU A 17 -3.32 -4.89 32.38
N GLU A 18 -4.07 -3.89 32.83
CA GLU A 18 -5.42 -4.08 33.38
C GLU A 18 -6.41 -4.58 32.31
N PHE A 19 -6.24 -4.16 31.05
CA PHE A 19 -7.04 -4.68 29.96
C PHE A 19 -6.77 -6.16 29.73
N ILE A 20 -5.50 -6.60 29.67
CA ILE A 20 -5.08 -7.99 29.52
C ILE A 20 -5.67 -8.86 30.65
N LYS A 21 -5.51 -8.40 31.88
CA LYS A 21 -6.10 -9.06 33.06
C LYS A 21 -7.62 -9.16 32.96
N GLY A 22 -8.28 -8.11 32.51
CA GLY A 22 -9.73 -8.04 32.33
C GLY A 22 -10.25 -8.99 31.25
N GLN A 23 -9.41 -9.42 30.31
CA GLN A 23 -9.72 -10.46 29.31
C GLN A 23 -9.53 -11.89 29.86
N GLY A 24 -9.16 -12.05 31.15
CA GLY A 24 -8.91 -13.34 31.76
C GLY A 24 -7.56 -13.97 31.42
N MET A 25 -6.64 -13.21 30.83
CA MET A 25 -5.29 -13.66 30.49
C MET A 25 -4.38 -13.61 31.73
N ILE A 26 -3.45 -14.58 31.87
CA ILE A 26 -2.51 -14.65 32.99
C ILE A 26 -1.37 -13.65 32.72
N ILE A 27 -1.34 -12.55 33.43
CA ILE A 27 -0.33 -11.49 33.32
C ILE A 27 0.28 -11.11 34.68
N GLU A 28 -0.26 -11.58 35.77
CA GLU A 28 0.27 -11.33 37.12
C GLU A 28 1.24 -12.43 37.60
N PRO A 29 2.34 -12.06 38.29
CA PRO A 29 2.69 -10.70 38.72
C PRO A 29 3.09 -9.83 37.50
N TYR A 30 2.73 -8.53 37.54
CA TYR A 30 3.08 -7.62 36.44
C TYR A 30 4.61 -7.50 36.30
N PRO A 31 5.13 -7.40 35.07
CA PRO A 31 6.55 -7.21 34.83
C PRO A 31 7.00 -5.80 35.25
N GLU A 32 8.27 -5.68 35.64
CA GLU A 32 8.90 -4.36 35.78
C GLU A 32 9.03 -3.72 34.40
N ILE A 33 8.62 -2.46 34.25
CA ILE A 33 8.66 -1.72 32.99
C ILE A 33 9.79 -0.70 33.00
N VAL A 34 10.68 -0.77 32.02
CA VAL A 34 11.79 0.16 31.85
C VAL A 34 11.66 0.86 30.48
N LEU A 35 11.48 2.20 30.53
CA LEU A 35 11.52 3.04 29.34
C LEU A 35 12.96 3.48 29.10
N ASN A 36 13.59 2.96 28.05
CA ASN A 36 14.99 3.24 27.72
C ASN A 36 15.08 4.33 26.64
N GLU A 37 15.81 5.40 26.93
CA GLU A 37 16.01 6.57 26.06
C GLU A 37 17.34 6.53 25.31
N THR A 38 18.10 5.42 25.36
CA THR A 38 19.36 5.32 24.63
C THR A 38 19.10 5.15 23.13
N GLU A 39 19.93 5.83 22.33
CA GLU A 39 19.94 5.65 20.89
C GLU A 39 20.55 4.29 20.56
N GLN A 40 19.94 3.57 19.64
CA GLN A 40 20.44 2.27 19.17
C GLN A 40 21.14 2.49 17.83
N ASP A 41 22.41 2.10 17.75
CA ASP A 41 23.19 2.12 16.51
C ASP A 41 23.14 0.73 15.86
N GLY A 42 22.84 0.67 14.56
CA GLY A 42 22.89 -0.58 13.79
C GLY A 42 21.77 -0.73 12.77
N ILE A 43 21.90 -1.76 11.94
CA ILE A 43 20.91 -2.09 10.87
C ILE A 43 19.65 -2.75 11.50
N PHE A 44 19.78 -3.42 12.65
CA PHE A 44 18.70 -4.04 13.41
C PHE A 44 18.47 -3.30 14.72
N ILE A 45 17.52 -2.39 14.73
CA ILE A 45 17.14 -1.62 15.91
C ILE A 45 16.19 -2.46 16.75
N LYS A 46 16.59 -2.83 17.99
CA LYS A 46 15.67 -3.47 18.94
C LYS A 46 14.63 -2.48 19.39
N THR A 47 13.35 -2.85 19.28
CA THR A 47 12.23 -2.01 19.71
C THR A 47 11.87 -2.20 21.19
N GLY A 48 12.14 -3.38 21.72
CA GLY A 48 11.99 -3.79 23.12
C GLY A 48 12.61 -5.16 23.34
N TYR A 49 12.56 -5.64 24.58
CA TYR A 49 12.81 -7.04 24.93
C TYR A 49 12.23 -7.36 26.28
N TYR A 50 11.86 -8.61 26.48
CA TYR A 50 11.50 -9.21 27.76
C TYR A 50 12.70 -9.96 28.36
N SER A 51 12.96 -9.77 29.67
CA SER A 51 13.93 -10.54 30.44
C SER A 51 13.20 -11.52 31.36
N PRO A 52 13.18 -12.84 31.04
CA PRO A 52 12.46 -13.83 31.83
C PRO A 52 12.92 -13.95 33.28
N ASP A 53 14.24 -13.89 33.51
CA ASP A 53 14.84 -14.04 34.84
C ASP A 53 14.54 -12.87 35.77
N GLU A 54 14.39 -11.68 35.21
CA GLU A 54 14.11 -10.46 35.98
C GLU A 54 12.62 -10.08 35.95
N HIS A 55 11.79 -10.80 35.21
CA HIS A 55 10.40 -10.43 34.94
C HIS A 55 10.29 -8.97 34.49
N LYS A 56 11.16 -8.55 33.55
CA LYS A 56 11.32 -7.16 33.15
C LYS A 56 11.06 -6.98 31.66
N VAL A 57 10.32 -5.95 31.32
CA VAL A 57 10.08 -5.47 29.94
C VAL A 57 10.82 -4.16 29.73
N VAL A 58 11.69 -4.11 28.74
CA VAL A 58 12.43 -2.91 28.36
C VAL A 58 11.93 -2.43 27.01
N ILE A 59 11.53 -1.16 26.94
CA ILE A 59 11.04 -0.52 25.69
C ILE A 59 11.94 0.65 25.33
N PHE A 60 12.49 0.62 24.11
CA PHE A 60 13.29 1.73 23.60
C PHE A 60 12.39 2.81 23.03
N THR A 61 12.55 4.05 23.55
CA THR A 61 11.60 5.15 23.26
C THR A 61 12.22 6.29 22.44
N LYS A 62 13.55 6.31 22.27
CA LYS A 62 14.27 7.36 21.53
C LYS A 62 13.84 7.38 20.06
N ASN A 63 13.46 8.57 19.56
CA ASN A 63 13.01 8.81 18.18
C ASN A 63 11.79 7.96 17.73
N ARG A 64 10.97 7.49 18.68
CA ARG A 64 9.76 6.70 18.39
C ARG A 64 8.51 7.38 18.95
N ASN A 65 7.40 7.23 18.25
CA ASN A 65 6.11 7.71 18.75
C ASN A 65 5.55 6.80 19.86
N ILE A 66 4.63 7.33 20.66
CA ILE A 66 4.05 6.59 21.79
C ILE A 66 3.29 5.35 21.34
N LYS A 67 2.58 5.40 20.21
CA LYS A 67 1.78 4.28 19.67
C LYS A 67 2.69 3.08 19.34
N ASP A 68 3.85 3.33 18.69
CA ASP A 68 4.81 2.26 18.36
C ASP A 68 5.47 1.66 19.60
N CYS A 69 5.78 2.50 20.58
CA CYS A 69 6.34 2.01 21.85
C CYS A 69 5.33 1.15 22.63
N LEU A 70 4.05 1.54 22.64
CA LEU A 70 2.99 0.74 23.27
C LEU A 70 2.71 -0.57 22.53
N ARG A 71 2.80 -0.58 21.19
CA ARG A 71 2.72 -1.82 20.40
C ARG A 71 3.87 -2.77 20.71
N SER A 72 5.10 -2.25 20.83
CA SER A 72 6.24 -3.04 21.30
C SER A 72 6.03 -3.57 22.75
N ALA A 73 5.48 -2.73 23.64
CA ALA A 73 5.20 -3.15 25.00
C ALA A 73 4.20 -4.32 25.05
N THR A 74 3.13 -4.29 24.24
CA THR A 74 2.17 -5.41 24.18
C THR A 74 2.78 -6.68 23.63
N HIS A 75 3.72 -6.61 22.69
CA HIS A 75 4.49 -7.77 22.24
C HIS A 75 5.31 -8.38 23.38
N GLU A 76 6.05 -7.56 24.13
CA GLU A 76 6.86 -8.04 25.25
C GLU A 76 5.98 -8.55 26.43
N PHE A 77 4.76 -8.03 26.59
CA PHE A 77 3.81 -8.57 27.57
C PHE A 77 3.36 -9.99 27.22
N VAL A 78 3.24 -10.33 25.95
CA VAL A 78 2.95 -11.68 25.53
C VAL A 78 4.09 -12.62 25.89
N HIS A 79 5.36 -12.22 25.70
CA HIS A 79 6.50 -13.00 26.17
C HIS A 79 6.48 -13.20 27.70
N HIS A 80 6.08 -12.19 28.46
CA HIS A 80 5.89 -12.33 29.90
C HIS A 80 4.79 -13.36 30.23
N MET A 81 3.65 -13.29 29.54
CA MET A 81 2.55 -14.27 29.72
C MET A 81 2.99 -15.69 29.35
N GLN A 82 3.73 -15.87 28.26
CA GLN A 82 4.31 -17.15 27.84
C GLN A 82 5.25 -17.73 28.93
N ASN A 83 6.08 -16.86 29.53
CA ASN A 83 6.97 -17.25 30.62
C ASN A 83 6.21 -17.65 31.88
N LEU A 84 5.14 -16.94 32.24
CA LEU A 84 4.28 -17.27 33.39
C LEU A 84 3.55 -18.61 33.18
N GLN A 85 3.17 -18.95 31.97
CA GLN A 85 2.51 -20.21 31.63
C GLN A 85 3.49 -21.41 31.62
N ASN A 86 4.78 -21.15 31.30
CA ASN A 86 5.80 -22.20 31.21
C ASN A 86 7.12 -21.76 31.90
N PRO A 87 7.13 -21.63 33.22
CA PRO A 87 8.30 -21.17 33.96
C PRO A 87 9.54 -22.04 33.71
N GLY A 88 10.68 -21.44 33.45
CA GLY A 88 11.96 -22.16 33.27
C GLY A 88 12.13 -22.86 31.95
N LYS A 89 11.26 -22.62 30.97
CA LYS A 89 11.46 -23.08 29.62
C LYS A 89 12.59 -22.28 28.98
N ASP A 90 13.55 -22.95 28.36
CA ASP A 90 14.58 -22.30 27.57
C ASP A 90 13.92 -21.70 26.31
N TRP A 91 13.91 -20.37 26.25
CA TRP A 91 13.32 -19.58 25.18
C TRP A 91 14.30 -19.33 24.02
N GLY A 92 15.49 -19.97 24.06
CA GLY A 92 16.53 -19.85 23.04
C GLY A 92 17.28 -18.53 23.15
N SER A 93 18.39 -18.50 23.87
CA SER A 93 19.29 -17.35 23.88
C SER A 93 20.12 -17.32 22.59
N GLY A 94 19.69 -16.55 21.60
CA GLY A 94 20.52 -16.16 20.46
C GLY A 94 20.57 -17.11 19.27
N GLY A 95 19.57 -17.96 19.08
CA GLY A 95 19.40 -18.74 17.84
C GLY A 95 18.88 -17.90 16.68
N ASP A 96 19.23 -18.30 15.46
CA ASP A 96 18.70 -17.69 14.23
C ASP A 96 17.21 -18.06 14.11
N LEU A 97 16.35 -17.03 14.00
CA LEU A 97 14.89 -17.19 13.80
C LEU A 97 14.55 -18.05 12.57
N GLU A 98 15.46 -18.15 11.59
CA GLU A 98 15.25 -18.98 10.41
C GLU A 98 15.46 -20.47 10.67
N GLU A 99 16.29 -20.85 11.65
CA GLU A 99 16.66 -22.22 11.93
C GLU A 99 15.84 -22.87 13.09
N ASP A 100 15.32 -22.08 14.06
CA ASP A 100 14.55 -22.59 15.19
C ASP A 100 13.04 -22.47 15.01
N SER A 101 12.38 -23.58 14.69
CA SER A 101 10.93 -23.65 14.52
C SER A 101 10.13 -23.32 15.80
N LYS A 102 10.72 -23.54 17.00
CA LYS A 102 10.07 -23.24 18.30
C LYS A 102 10.13 -21.73 18.57
N LEU A 103 11.30 -21.12 18.38
CA LEU A 103 11.48 -19.69 18.53
C LEU A 103 10.58 -18.93 17.57
N ARG A 104 10.48 -19.39 16.32
CA ARG A 104 9.56 -18.82 15.30
C ARG A 104 8.09 -18.91 15.72
N SER A 105 7.67 -20.01 16.36
CA SER A 105 6.30 -20.17 16.86
C SER A 105 6.00 -19.21 18.01
N ILE A 106 6.95 -19.05 18.94
CA ILE A 106 6.84 -18.19 20.12
C ILE A 106 6.76 -16.72 19.72
N GLU A 107 7.67 -16.29 18.84
CA GLU A 107 7.68 -14.94 18.30
C GLU A 107 6.43 -14.65 17.44
N GLY A 108 5.98 -15.63 16.66
CA GLY A 108 4.75 -15.53 15.88
C GLY A 108 3.51 -15.34 16.75
N GLU A 109 3.41 -16.06 17.88
CA GLU A 109 2.35 -15.88 18.85
C GLU A 109 2.44 -14.54 19.57
N ALA A 110 3.63 -14.11 19.98
CA ALA A 110 3.84 -12.82 20.63
C ALA A 110 3.47 -11.66 19.71
N PHE A 111 3.86 -11.75 18.45
CA PHE A 111 3.50 -10.77 17.45
C PHE A 111 1.98 -10.72 17.21
N LEU A 112 1.35 -11.87 17.01
CA LEU A 112 -0.08 -11.97 16.74
C LEU A 112 -0.92 -11.46 17.92
N LEU A 113 -0.69 -12.04 19.11
CA LEU A 113 -1.49 -11.73 20.30
C LEU A 113 -1.22 -10.31 20.80
N GLY A 114 0.03 -9.82 20.70
CA GLY A 114 0.39 -8.45 21.07
C GLY A 114 -0.36 -7.41 20.25
N ASN A 115 -0.46 -7.61 18.91
CA ASN A 115 -1.22 -6.73 18.05
C ASN A 115 -2.73 -6.78 18.29
N ILE A 116 -3.31 -7.96 18.56
CA ILE A 116 -4.72 -8.10 18.94
C ILE A 116 -5.00 -7.31 20.22
N ILE A 117 -4.21 -7.53 21.29
CA ILE A 117 -4.35 -6.84 22.57
C ILE A 117 -4.29 -5.32 22.38
N PHE A 118 -3.28 -4.82 21.65
CA PHE A 118 -3.10 -3.39 21.43
C PHE A 118 -4.29 -2.77 20.70
N ARG A 119 -4.79 -3.42 19.65
CA ARG A 119 -5.93 -2.95 18.86
C ARG A 119 -7.22 -2.92 19.68
N GLU A 120 -7.57 -4.03 20.33
CA GLU A 120 -8.78 -4.12 21.14
C GLU A 120 -8.76 -3.14 22.33
N TRP A 121 -7.60 -2.97 22.97
CA TRP A 121 -7.41 -1.95 23.99
C TRP A 121 -7.63 -0.56 23.44
N THR A 122 -7.03 -0.22 22.28
CA THR A 122 -7.18 1.09 21.63
C THR A 122 -8.64 1.38 21.30
N GLU A 123 -9.35 0.41 20.73
CA GLU A 123 -10.79 0.56 20.44
C GLU A 123 -11.63 0.76 21.70
N LYS A 124 -11.33 0.03 22.77
CA LYS A 124 -11.99 0.22 24.07
C LYS A 124 -11.77 1.63 24.60
N MET A 125 -10.52 2.12 24.56
CA MET A 125 -10.17 3.46 25.03
C MET A 125 -10.82 4.58 24.20
N LYS A 126 -10.96 4.38 22.88
CA LYS A 126 -11.72 5.27 22.00
C LYS A 126 -13.21 5.31 22.40
N LYS A 127 -13.83 4.14 22.62
CA LYS A 127 -15.25 4.03 23.00
C LYS A 127 -15.55 4.63 24.38
N THR A 128 -14.63 4.51 25.35
CA THR A 128 -14.79 5.10 26.71
C THR A 128 -14.41 6.57 26.78
N GLY A 129 -13.80 7.12 25.71
CA GLY A 129 -13.31 8.51 25.68
C GLY A 129 -12.09 8.75 26.57
N GLU A 130 -11.45 7.69 27.07
CA GLU A 130 -10.24 7.75 27.91
C GLU A 130 -8.97 8.00 27.10
N LEU A 131 -8.88 7.48 25.89
CA LEU A 131 -8.11 8.07 24.82
C LEU A 131 -9.02 9.14 24.24
N ASN A 132 -9.03 10.30 24.86
CA ASN A 132 -9.33 11.47 24.08
C ASN A 132 -8.28 11.47 22.98
N GLU A 133 -8.66 11.08 21.77
CA GLU A 133 -8.07 11.72 20.61
C GLU A 133 -8.04 13.16 21.04
N THR A 134 -6.84 13.70 21.23
CA THR A 134 -6.72 15.13 21.41
C THR A 134 -7.58 15.65 20.30
N LYS A 135 -8.79 16.22 20.62
CA LYS A 135 -9.56 17.00 19.65
C LYS A 135 -8.49 17.79 18.99
N LYS A 136 -8.10 17.37 17.75
CA LYS A 136 -6.98 17.98 17.05
C LYS A 136 -7.26 19.44 17.24
N ARG A 137 -6.42 20.17 17.97
CA ARG A 137 -6.57 21.62 18.03
C ARG A 137 -6.51 21.93 16.57
N LYS A 138 -7.70 22.21 15.96
CA LYS A 138 -7.80 22.57 14.56
C LYS A 138 -6.71 23.58 14.36
N LYS A 139 -5.68 23.22 13.59
CA LYS A 139 -4.47 24.03 13.47
C LYS A 139 -4.99 25.33 12.93
N GLN A 140 -5.01 26.38 13.75
CA GLN A 140 -5.58 27.65 13.35
C GLN A 140 -4.83 28.09 12.11
N VAL A 141 -5.52 28.07 10.98
CA VAL A 141 -4.97 28.51 9.71
C VAL A 141 -4.66 29.98 9.84
N LYS A 142 -3.43 30.39 9.56
CA LYS A 142 -2.99 31.79 9.64
C LYS A 142 -2.68 32.28 8.23
N ASN A 143 -2.99 33.53 7.95
CA ASN A 143 -2.60 34.21 6.73
C ASN A 143 -1.11 34.61 6.77
N ASP A 144 -0.62 35.22 5.69
CA ASP A 144 0.77 35.73 5.53
C ASP A 144 1.20 36.72 6.61
N LYS A 145 0.25 37.41 7.24
CA LYS A 145 0.46 38.34 8.37
C LYS A 145 0.42 37.66 9.74
N GLY A 146 0.22 36.34 9.79
CA GLY A 146 0.11 35.57 11.04
C GLY A 146 -1.25 35.69 11.74
N GLU A 147 -2.24 36.30 11.11
CA GLU A 147 -3.60 36.43 11.65
C GLU A 147 -4.37 35.14 11.40
N VAL A 148 -5.20 34.74 12.39
CA VAL A 148 -6.02 33.53 12.29
C VAL A 148 -7.12 33.74 11.25
N VAL A 149 -7.16 32.89 10.24
CA VAL A 149 -8.23 32.86 9.23
C VAL A 149 -9.43 32.13 9.84
N PRO A 150 -10.61 32.77 9.93
CA PRO A 150 -11.79 32.11 10.47
C PRO A 150 -12.37 31.09 9.50
N GLU A 151 -12.97 30.00 10.00
CA GLU A 151 -13.64 29.00 9.16
C GLU A 151 -14.90 29.56 8.47
N THR A 152 -15.54 30.50 9.11
CA THR A 152 -16.76 31.16 8.62
C THR A 152 -16.58 32.68 8.55
N CYS A 153 -17.13 33.28 7.51
CA CYS A 153 -17.08 34.70 7.29
C CYS A 153 -17.92 35.46 8.33
N ASP A 154 -17.32 36.42 9.01
CA ASP A 154 -17.96 37.32 9.96
C ASP A 154 -18.98 38.26 9.31
N LYS A 155 -18.94 38.44 8.00
CA LYS A 155 -19.84 39.30 7.25
C LYS A 155 -21.15 38.61 6.83
N CYS A 156 -21.10 37.35 6.40
CA CYS A 156 -22.27 36.67 5.83
C CYS A 156 -22.49 35.26 6.36
N GLY A 157 -21.60 34.73 7.24
CA GLY A 157 -21.67 33.36 7.75
C GLY A 157 -21.19 32.29 6.77
N GLY A 158 -20.81 32.66 5.55
CA GLY A 158 -20.35 31.72 4.53
C GLY A 158 -18.97 31.10 4.84
N LYS A 159 -18.66 29.97 4.23
CA LYS A 159 -17.39 29.25 4.42
C LYS A 159 -16.22 30.07 3.86
N VAL A 160 -15.13 30.18 4.60
CA VAL A 160 -13.88 30.78 4.11
C VAL A 160 -13.04 29.67 3.51
N VAL A 161 -12.62 29.86 2.26
CA VAL A 161 -11.85 28.90 1.47
C VAL A 161 -10.57 29.53 0.94
N CYS A 162 -9.57 28.72 0.65
CA CYS A 162 -8.39 29.14 -0.08
C CYS A 162 -8.70 29.09 -1.58
N GLN A 163 -8.55 30.22 -2.29
CA GLN A 163 -8.66 30.28 -3.75
C GLN A 163 -7.28 30.54 -4.37
N ILE A 164 -6.96 29.78 -5.43
CA ILE A 164 -5.69 29.87 -6.15
C ILE A 164 -5.98 30.36 -7.59
N HIS A 165 -5.99 31.67 -7.77
CA HIS A 165 -5.89 32.32 -9.07
C HIS A 165 -4.69 33.29 -9.05
N GLY A 166 -3.47 32.72 -9.26
CA GLY A 166 -2.21 33.45 -9.05
C GLY A 166 -1.65 33.17 -7.65
N GLU A 167 -1.54 34.19 -6.80
CA GLU A 167 -1.17 33.99 -5.39
C GLU A 167 -2.35 33.39 -4.59
N PRO A 168 -2.12 32.34 -3.80
CA PRO A 168 -3.18 31.70 -3.01
C PRO A 168 -3.70 32.64 -1.92
N VAL A 169 -5.02 32.89 -1.91
CA VAL A 169 -5.68 33.82 -1.02
C VAL A 169 -6.85 33.16 -0.29
N TYR A 170 -7.08 33.57 0.96
CA TYR A 170 -8.26 33.16 1.72
C TYR A 170 -9.42 34.11 1.47
N VAL A 171 -10.54 33.59 0.96
CA VAL A 171 -11.74 34.36 0.64
C VAL A 171 -13.01 33.64 1.11
N CYS A 172 -14.05 34.42 1.40
CA CYS A 172 -15.37 33.87 1.63
C CYS A 172 -15.99 33.38 0.30
N LYS A 173 -16.43 32.14 0.24
CA LYS A 173 -17.03 31.52 -0.96
C LYS A 173 -18.31 32.25 -1.40
N ASP A 174 -19.08 32.81 -0.46
CA ASP A 174 -20.41 33.38 -0.74
C ASP A 174 -20.37 34.89 -1.02
N CYS A 175 -19.50 35.65 -0.35
CA CYS A 175 -19.48 37.11 -0.51
C CYS A 175 -18.14 37.69 -1.00
N GLY A 176 -17.13 36.84 -1.26
CA GLY A 176 -15.82 37.24 -1.75
C GLY A 176 -14.96 38.04 -0.75
N LYS A 177 -15.35 38.13 0.55
CA LYS A 177 -14.53 38.84 1.55
C LYS A 177 -13.16 38.19 1.66
N TYR A 178 -12.11 39.00 1.50
CA TYR A 178 -10.70 38.62 1.58
C TYR A 178 -10.20 38.54 3.04
N PHE A 179 -9.45 37.49 3.37
CA PHE A 179 -8.90 37.21 4.69
C PHE A 179 -7.36 37.08 4.73
N GLY A 180 -6.71 37.49 3.66
CA GLY A 180 -5.26 37.47 3.56
C GLY A 180 -4.72 36.43 2.57
N THR A 181 -3.44 36.51 2.29
CA THR A 181 -2.69 35.56 1.44
C THR A 181 -2.29 34.34 2.29
N MET A 182 -2.22 33.19 1.69
CA MET A 182 -1.66 32.01 2.32
C MET A 182 -0.17 32.28 2.60
N PRO A 183 0.33 32.07 3.84
CA PRO A 183 1.76 32.20 4.10
C PRO A 183 2.47 31.19 3.21
N CYS A 184 3.29 31.68 2.28
CA CYS A 184 4.11 30.85 1.42
C CYS A 184 5.21 30.19 2.28
N LYS A 185 4.87 29.12 2.99
CA LYS A 185 5.85 28.13 3.47
C LYS A 185 6.26 27.20 2.33
N LEU A 186 6.44 27.76 1.15
CA LEU A 186 7.01 27.10 -0.02
C LEU A 186 8.53 26.88 0.11
N ASN A 187 9.07 26.84 1.34
CA ASN A 187 10.44 26.39 1.57
C ASN A 187 10.55 24.92 1.98
N GLU A 188 9.43 24.21 2.10
CA GLU A 188 9.35 22.76 2.01
C GLU A 188 8.56 22.34 0.77
N THR A 189 8.72 23.11 -0.31
CA THR A 189 8.47 22.58 -1.64
C THR A 189 9.31 21.32 -1.71
N ILE A 190 8.65 20.16 -1.84
CA ILE A 190 9.24 19.04 -2.56
C ILE A 190 9.89 19.70 -3.75
N ASN A 191 11.22 19.83 -3.70
CA ASN A 191 11.98 20.42 -4.78
C ASN A 191 11.83 19.41 -5.91
N ILE A 192 10.81 19.61 -6.78
CA ILE A 192 10.53 18.73 -7.92
C ILE A 192 11.82 18.56 -8.73
N LYS A 193 12.67 19.60 -8.81
CA LYS A 193 14.02 19.49 -9.38
C LYS A 193 14.94 18.59 -8.53
N GLN A 194 14.78 18.58 -7.21
CA GLN A 194 15.56 17.71 -6.33
C GLN A 194 14.99 16.29 -6.32
N ALA A 195 13.68 16.14 -6.33
CA ALA A 195 13.01 14.83 -6.48
C ALA A 195 13.29 14.22 -7.87
N LEU A 196 13.32 15.03 -8.93
CA LEU A 196 13.75 14.60 -10.27
C LEU A 196 15.25 14.26 -10.27
N LYS A 197 16.12 15.07 -9.64
CA LYS A 197 17.54 14.75 -9.47
C LYS A 197 17.78 13.52 -8.60
N ASP A 198 16.94 13.28 -7.60
CA ASP A 198 17.03 12.08 -6.75
C ASP A 198 16.45 10.85 -7.47
N LEU A 199 15.48 11.02 -8.35
CA LEU A 199 15.06 10.01 -9.33
C LEU A 199 16.14 9.75 -10.38
N GLU A 200 16.83 10.79 -10.87
CA GLU A 200 17.98 10.66 -11.77
C GLU A 200 19.19 10.01 -11.09
N LYS A 201 19.46 10.29 -9.80
CA LYS A 201 20.50 9.62 -9.00
C LYS A 201 20.14 8.19 -8.62
N ARG A 202 18.86 7.83 -8.58
CA ARG A 202 18.37 6.47 -8.36
C ARG A 202 18.28 5.65 -9.64
N ARG A 203 18.53 6.24 -10.81
CA ARG A 203 18.95 5.52 -12.01
C ARG A 203 20.35 5.00 -11.69
N ASP A 204 20.40 3.80 -11.11
CA ASP A 204 21.62 3.05 -10.85
C ASP A 204 22.35 2.87 -12.19
N PRO A 205 23.52 3.47 -12.39
CA PRO A 205 24.31 3.26 -13.61
C PRO A 205 24.69 1.80 -13.79
N ASP A 206 24.72 1.01 -12.68
CA ASP A 206 25.02 -0.43 -12.71
C ASP A 206 23.78 -1.28 -13.08
N ASN A 207 22.59 -0.70 -13.13
CA ASN A 207 21.38 -1.35 -13.67
C ASN A 207 21.20 -1.17 -15.18
N ILE A 208 22.20 -0.61 -15.85
CA ILE A 208 22.30 -0.52 -17.31
C ILE A 208 22.30 -1.93 -17.96
N GLU A 209 22.72 -2.98 -17.25
CA GLU A 209 22.68 -4.36 -17.75
C GLU A 209 21.25 -4.87 -18.11
N ASN A 210 20.20 -4.25 -17.59
CA ASN A 210 18.82 -4.58 -17.97
C ASN A 210 18.30 -3.79 -19.18
N TRP A 211 19.01 -2.75 -19.63
CA TRP A 211 18.59 -1.91 -20.75
C TRP A 211 18.96 -2.53 -22.12
N ASP A 212 20.01 -3.33 -22.17
CA ASP A 212 20.49 -3.98 -23.39
C ASP A 212 19.73 -5.26 -23.78
N ARG A 213 18.84 -5.75 -22.90
CA ARG A 213 18.09 -7.00 -23.19
C ARG A 213 17.10 -6.95 -24.34
N LEU A 214 16.70 -5.77 -24.83
CA LEU A 214 15.95 -5.69 -26.07
C LEU A 214 16.83 -6.08 -27.28
N ASP A 215 18.15 -5.90 -27.19
CA ASP A 215 19.08 -6.29 -28.24
C ASP A 215 19.29 -7.81 -28.35
N GLU A 216 19.05 -8.54 -27.24
CA GLU A 216 19.19 -10.01 -27.16
C GLU A 216 17.90 -10.77 -27.56
N ILE A 217 16.76 -10.06 -27.73
CA ILE A 217 15.50 -10.72 -28.10
C ILE A 217 15.55 -11.01 -29.61
N GLU A 218 15.67 -12.26 -29.98
CA GLU A 218 15.38 -12.73 -31.35
C GLU A 218 13.86 -12.76 -31.51
N ALA A 219 13.37 -12.16 -32.62
CA ALA A 219 11.95 -12.19 -32.93
C ALA A 219 11.59 -13.58 -33.48
N GLU A 220 10.97 -14.40 -32.67
CA GLU A 220 10.34 -15.64 -33.11
C GLU A 220 8.85 -15.38 -33.39
N ILE A 221 8.34 -15.97 -34.49
CA ILE A 221 6.91 -15.89 -34.81
C ILE A 221 6.14 -16.67 -33.76
N VAL A 222 5.27 -15.99 -33.01
CA VAL A 222 4.40 -16.62 -32.02
C VAL A 222 3.10 -17.09 -32.71
N GLU A 223 2.89 -18.39 -32.78
CA GLU A 223 1.64 -18.92 -33.29
C GLU A 223 0.53 -18.89 -32.22
N PRO A 224 -0.76 -18.81 -32.62
CA PRO A 224 -1.86 -18.77 -31.64
C PRO A 224 -1.84 -19.93 -30.64
N ASP A 225 -1.37 -21.12 -31.03
CA ASP A 225 -1.32 -22.31 -30.17
C ASP A 225 -0.21 -22.22 -29.11
N ASP A 226 0.81 -21.37 -29.31
CA ASP A 226 1.88 -21.13 -28.34
C ASP A 226 1.42 -20.26 -27.17
N VAL A 227 0.28 -19.58 -27.31
CA VAL A 227 -0.25 -18.71 -26.25
C VAL A 227 -0.85 -19.52 -25.11
N ASP A 228 -0.17 -19.54 -23.95
CA ASP A 228 -0.63 -20.24 -22.75
C ASP A 228 -1.71 -19.43 -22.00
N LEU A 229 -2.92 -19.95 -21.98
CA LEU A 229 -4.05 -19.43 -21.22
C LEU A 229 -4.37 -20.23 -19.95
N SER A 230 -3.52 -21.18 -19.56
CA SER A 230 -3.76 -22.05 -18.39
C SER A 230 -3.83 -21.28 -17.08
N SER A 231 -3.11 -20.16 -17.01
CA SER A 231 -3.08 -19.28 -15.84
C SER A 231 -4.41 -18.54 -15.57
N PHE A 232 -5.36 -18.54 -16.51
CA PHE A 232 -6.70 -17.94 -16.39
C PHE A 232 -7.79 -18.95 -16.00
N ASN A 233 -7.43 -20.16 -15.65
CA ASN A 233 -8.39 -21.17 -15.21
C ASN A 233 -8.97 -20.79 -13.84
N ILE A 234 -10.32 -20.77 -13.77
CA ILE A 234 -11.05 -20.50 -12.52
C ILE A 234 -10.88 -21.70 -11.58
N LYS A 235 -10.60 -21.43 -10.32
CA LYS A 235 -10.45 -22.40 -9.23
C LYS A 235 -11.80 -22.71 -8.62
N LYS A 236 -11.96 -23.90 -8.04
CA LYS A 236 -13.20 -24.31 -7.37
C LYS A 236 -13.39 -23.64 -5.99
N HIS A 237 -12.30 -23.17 -5.40
CA HIS A 237 -12.26 -22.60 -4.06
C HIS A 237 -11.44 -21.31 -4.08
N LEU A 238 -11.72 -20.42 -3.16
CA LEU A 238 -10.83 -19.32 -2.80
C LEU A 238 -9.46 -19.88 -2.41
N ASN A 239 -8.44 -19.06 -2.41
CA ASN A 239 -7.09 -19.54 -2.09
C ASN A 239 -7.03 -20.04 -0.63
N PRO A 240 -6.82 -21.36 -0.39
CA PRO A 240 -6.90 -21.95 0.96
C PRO A 240 -5.77 -21.50 1.90
N LYS A 241 -4.76 -20.79 1.40
CA LYS A 241 -3.75 -20.15 2.24
C LYS A 241 -4.23 -18.85 2.88
N PHE A 242 -5.25 -18.24 2.30
CA PHE A 242 -5.80 -16.96 2.72
C PHE A 242 -7.17 -17.12 3.37
N TRP A 243 -7.97 -18.07 2.90
CA TRP A 243 -9.37 -18.19 3.24
C TRP A 243 -9.68 -19.52 3.89
N ASP A 244 -10.34 -19.47 5.04
CA ASP A 244 -10.90 -20.61 5.74
C ASP A 244 -12.40 -20.35 5.96
N ASP A 245 -13.24 -21.24 5.43
CA ASP A 245 -14.72 -21.11 5.46
C ASP A 245 -15.26 -19.69 5.14
N GLY A 246 -14.67 -19.06 4.12
CA GLY A 246 -15.06 -17.71 3.67
C GLY A 246 -14.51 -16.54 4.50
N HIS A 247 -13.76 -16.81 5.55
CA HIS A 247 -13.08 -15.81 6.39
C HIS A 247 -11.60 -15.70 6.04
N LEU A 248 -11.07 -14.48 6.10
CA LEU A 248 -9.65 -14.24 5.94
C LEU A 248 -8.88 -14.77 7.15
N ASP A 249 -7.79 -15.52 6.93
CA ASP A 249 -6.91 -15.96 8.01
C ASP A 249 -6.50 -14.76 8.89
N THR A 250 -6.72 -14.90 10.20
CA THR A 250 -6.51 -13.80 11.16
C THR A 250 -5.09 -13.26 11.14
N ARG A 251 -4.07 -14.11 10.91
CA ARG A 251 -2.66 -13.69 10.83
C ARG A 251 -2.41 -12.81 9.61
N ILE A 252 -3.03 -13.17 8.47
CA ILE A 252 -2.95 -12.38 7.24
C ILE A 252 -3.67 -11.05 7.43
N ARG A 253 -4.87 -11.10 8.01
CA ARG A 253 -5.68 -9.91 8.30
C ARG A 253 -4.87 -8.88 9.10
N LEU A 254 -4.30 -9.31 10.21
CA LEU A 254 -3.51 -8.43 11.08
C LEU A 254 -2.28 -7.87 10.36
N LYS A 255 -1.60 -8.72 9.58
CA LYS A 255 -0.41 -8.28 8.84
C LYS A 255 -0.74 -7.25 7.75
N LEU A 256 -1.87 -7.41 7.07
CA LEU A 256 -2.32 -6.44 6.07
C LEU A 256 -2.76 -5.13 6.70
N LEU A 257 -3.35 -5.16 7.90
CA LEU A 257 -3.68 -3.96 8.65
C LEU A 257 -2.42 -3.21 9.08
N ASP A 258 -1.39 -3.91 9.58
CA ASP A 258 -0.10 -3.29 9.92
C ASP A 258 0.54 -2.62 8.70
N ILE A 259 0.53 -3.30 7.55
CA ILE A 259 1.08 -2.75 6.29
C ILE A 259 0.29 -1.52 5.84
N ALA A 260 -1.03 -1.54 5.96
CA ALA A 260 -1.88 -0.41 5.63
C ALA A 260 -1.62 0.79 6.55
N ASP A 261 -1.50 0.55 7.86
CA ASP A 261 -1.18 1.58 8.86
C ASP A 261 0.19 2.21 8.56
N ASP A 262 1.25 1.38 8.34
CA ASP A 262 2.60 1.85 8.03
C ASP A 262 2.65 2.69 6.75
N PHE A 263 1.94 2.25 5.71
CA PHE A 263 1.84 3.01 4.47
C PHE A 263 1.10 4.33 4.67
N PHE A 264 -0.07 4.30 5.31
CA PHE A 264 -0.88 5.49 5.53
C PHE A 264 -0.16 6.54 6.39
N ASP A 265 0.51 6.11 7.46
CA ASP A 265 1.35 6.97 8.29
C ASP A 265 2.47 7.64 7.48
N SER A 266 3.02 6.96 6.47
CA SER A 266 4.08 7.50 5.59
C SER A 266 3.61 8.62 4.65
N LEU A 267 2.30 8.79 4.47
CA LEU A 267 1.74 9.79 3.54
C LEU A 267 1.80 11.21 4.10
N GLY A 268 1.83 11.36 5.44
CA GLY A 268 1.84 12.66 6.11
C GLY A 268 0.52 13.43 6.00
N VAL A 269 -0.59 12.72 5.81
CA VAL A 269 -1.96 13.28 5.76
C VAL A 269 -2.70 13.05 7.08
N ASP A 270 -2.10 13.47 8.19
CA ASP A 270 -2.56 13.20 9.57
C ASP A 270 -3.96 13.72 9.92
N TRP A 271 -4.58 14.51 9.04
CA TRP A 271 -5.91 15.11 9.25
C TRP A 271 -7.05 14.28 8.63
N VAL A 272 -6.73 13.20 7.96
CA VAL A 272 -7.69 12.31 7.29
C VAL A 272 -7.63 10.93 7.93
N GLU A 273 -8.78 10.30 8.11
CA GLU A 273 -8.87 8.92 8.60
C GLU A 273 -9.34 8.02 7.45
N PRO A 274 -8.80 6.82 7.29
CA PRO A 274 -9.34 5.85 6.35
C PRO A 274 -10.77 5.44 6.69
N GLU A 275 -11.66 5.37 5.71
CA GLU A 275 -13.03 4.88 5.89
C GLU A 275 -13.10 3.36 6.02
N ASP A 276 -12.22 2.67 5.31
CA ASP A 276 -12.13 1.21 5.33
C ASP A 276 -10.76 0.77 4.77
N ILE A 277 -10.36 -0.45 5.09
CA ILE A 277 -9.21 -1.12 4.49
C ILE A 277 -9.71 -2.42 3.90
N ILE A 278 -9.51 -2.60 2.59
CA ILE A 278 -10.08 -3.72 1.86
C ILE A 278 -9.03 -4.49 1.05
N ILE A 279 -9.30 -5.75 0.80
CA ILE A 279 -8.61 -6.51 -0.26
C ILE A 279 -9.57 -6.82 -1.40
N THR A 280 -9.04 -6.75 -2.60
CA THR A 280 -9.77 -6.99 -3.84
C THR A 280 -8.99 -7.91 -4.77
N GLY A 281 -9.30 -7.90 -6.05
CA GLY A 281 -8.53 -8.60 -7.07
C GLY A 281 -8.66 -10.11 -7.02
N SER A 282 -7.65 -10.79 -7.55
CA SER A 282 -7.72 -12.23 -7.77
C SER A 282 -7.61 -13.05 -6.48
N ILE A 283 -6.97 -12.56 -5.44
CA ILE A 283 -6.88 -13.24 -4.13
C ILE A 283 -8.24 -13.23 -3.43
N ALA A 284 -9.03 -12.19 -3.60
CA ALA A 284 -10.41 -12.11 -3.11
C ALA A 284 -11.42 -12.79 -4.07
N ASN A 285 -10.97 -13.69 -4.95
CA ASN A 285 -11.80 -14.30 -5.98
C ASN A 285 -11.32 -15.72 -6.35
N TYR A 286 -12.06 -16.40 -7.23
CA TYR A 286 -11.78 -17.75 -7.72
C TYR A 286 -10.81 -17.81 -8.90
N ASN A 287 -10.32 -16.68 -9.42
CA ASN A 287 -9.37 -16.59 -10.53
C ASN A 287 -7.91 -16.39 -10.09
N TRP A 288 -7.60 -16.70 -8.83
CA TRP A 288 -6.26 -16.61 -8.29
C TRP A 288 -5.27 -17.57 -8.96
N ASN A 289 -4.01 -17.15 -9.05
CA ASN A 289 -2.92 -17.94 -9.62
C ASN A 289 -1.65 -17.76 -8.80
N LYS A 290 -0.97 -18.88 -8.47
CA LYS A 290 0.22 -18.86 -7.60
C LYS A 290 1.37 -17.98 -8.14
N LYS A 291 1.51 -17.89 -9.48
CA LYS A 291 2.62 -17.19 -10.14
C LYS A 291 2.30 -15.71 -10.40
N TYR A 292 1.03 -15.39 -10.67
CA TYR A 292 0.63 -14.10 -11.23
C TYR A 292 -0.34 -13.28 -10.38
N SER A 293 -0.81 -13.82 -9.26
CA SER A 293 -1.66 -13.06 -8.35
C SER A 293 -0.81 -12.27 -7.36
N ASP A 294 -1.29 -11.11 -7.05
CA ASP A 294 -0.84 -10.17 -6.03
C ASP A 294 -1.96 -9.98 -4.99
N ILE A 295 -1.64 -9.37 -3.89
CA ILE A 295 -2.61 -8.96 -2.87
C ILE A 295 -2.86 -7.48 -3.09
N ASP A 296 -4.00 -7.15 -3.67
CA ASP A 296 -4.43 -5.78 -3.90
C ASP A 296 -5.03 -5.22 -2.60
N LEU A 297 -4.21 -4.51 -1.82
CA LEU A 297 -4.58 -3.89 -0.55
C LEU A 297 -4.97 -2.43 -0.78
N HIS A 298 -6.24 -2.09 -0.57
CA HIS A 298 -6.76 -0.75 -0.77
C HIS A 298 -7.12 -0.10 0.56
N ILE A 299 -6.67 1.11 0.77
CA ILE A 299 -7.07 1.98 1.87
C ILE A 299 -8.04 3.00 1.27
N LEU A 300 -9.26 3.00 1.76
CA LEU A 300 -10.33 3.88 1.26
C LEU A 300 -10.29 5.20 2.01
N VAL A 301 -10.19 6.29 1.27
CA VAL A 301 -10.12 7.65 1.79
C VAL A 301 -11.04 8.54 0.97
N ASP A 302 -11.83 9.38 1.60
CA ASP A 302 -12.51 10.44 0.86
C ASP A 302 -11.48 11.48 0.39
N TYR A 303 -11.31 11.58 -0.93
CA TYR A 303 -10.31 12.50 -1.50
C TYR A 303 -10.65 13.98 -1.25
N GLU A 304 -11.94 14.31 -1.10
CA GLU A 304 -12.37 15.68 -0.79
C GLU A 304 -11.96 16.08 0.64
N ASP A 305 -11.81 15.12 1.57
CA ASP A 305 -11.30 15.38 2.92
C ASP A 305 -9.80 15.68 2.95
N VAL A 306 -9.07 15.26 1.92
CA VAL A 306 -7.64 15.55 1.77
C VAL A 306 -7.43 16.95 1.20
N ASP A 307 -8.03 17.23 0.05
CA ASP A 307 -8.01 18.55 -0.63
C ASP A 307 -9.15 18.62 -1.64
N GLU A 308 -9.74 19.79 -1.84
CA GLU A 308 -10.83 20.00 -2.80
C GLU A 308 -10.43 19.74 -4.27
N ARG A 309 -9.14 19.66 -4.57
CA ARG A 309 -8.59 19.32 -5.88
C ARG A 309 -8.38 17.81 -6.00
N VAL A 310 -9.45 17.08 -6.15
CA VAL A 310 -9.48 15.61 -6.21
C VAL A 310 -8.47 15.03 -7.21
N ASP A 311 -8.29 15.65 -8.38
CA ASP A 311 -7.31 15.19 -9.38
C ASP A 311 -5.87 15.30 -8.87
N PHE A 312 -5.54 16.37 -8.15
CA PHE A 312 -4.22 16.54 -7.52
C PHE A 312 -4.02 15.49 -6.40
N VAL A 313 -5.05 15.23 -5.59
CA VAL A 313 -5.01 14.19 -4.54
C VAL A 313 -4.76 12.82 -5.16
N ARG A 314 -5.43 12.51 -6.27
CA ARG A 314 -5.26 11.27 -7.03
C ARG A 314 -3.82 11.10 -7.53
N ASP A 315 -3.25 12.16 -8.12
CA ASP A 315 -1.88 12.16 -8.61
C ASP A 315 -0.88 12.00 -7.46
N PHE A 316 -1.09 12.72 -6.35
CA PHE A 316 -0.28 12.60 -5.13
C PHE A 316 -0.27 11.17 -4.59
N PHE A 317 -1.44 10.56 -4.39
CA PHE A 317 -1.52 9.18 -3.90
C PHE A 317 -0.96 8.17 -4.90
N THR A 318 -1.10 8.41 -6.20
CA THR A 318 -0.49 7.56 -7.23
C THR A 318 1.04 7.59 -7.14
N LEU A 319 1.66 8.76 -6.96
CA LEU A 319 3.09 8.90 -6.77
C LEU A 319 3.56 8.21 -5.48
N LYS A 320 2.86 8.42 -4.38
CA LYS A 320 3.16 7.80 -3.08
C LYS A 320 3.06 6.28 -3.12
N LYS A 321 2.01 5.76 -3.76
CA LYS A 321 1.84 4.33 -4.01
C LYS A 321 3.03 3.75 -4.80
N ASN A 322 3.42 4.41 -5.88
CA ASN A 322 4.52 3.92 -6.73
C ASN A 322 5.85 3.93 -5.96
N GLU A 323 6.11 5.00 -5.18
CA GLU A 323 7.30 5.08 -4.32
C GLU A 323 7.32 3.95 -3.28
N TRP A 324 6.19 3.71 -2.60
CA TRP A 324 6.09 2.67 -1.59
C TRP A 324 6.26 1.27 -2.17
N ASN A 325 5.50 0.93 -3.22
CA ASN A 325 5.53 -0.39 -3.84
C ASN A 325 6.92 -0.71 -4.45
N GLU A 326 7.63 0.26 -5.02
CA GLU A 326 9.00 0.06 -5.48
C GLU A 326 9.97 -0.18 -4.32
N LYS A 327 9.83 0.57 -3.23
CA LYS A 327 10.65 0.43 -2.02
C LYS A 327 10.43 -0.92 -1.34
N HIS A 328 9.20 -1.46 -1.41
CA HIS A 328 8.77 -2.69 -0.78
C HIS A 328 8.45 -3.82 -1.79
N LYS A 329 9.05 -3.81 -2.98
CA LYS A 329 8.81 -4.79 -4.05
C LYS A 329 9.03 -6.26 -3.66
N ASN A 330 9.76 -6.51 -2.58
CA ASN A 330 10.00 -7.83 -2.01
C ASN A 330 9.01 -8.23 -0.92
N LEU A 331 8.07 -7.35 -0.54
CA LEU A 331 7.05 -7.64 0.46
C LEU A 331 6.09 -8.72 -0.05
N ARG A 332 6.02 -9.85 0.68
CA ARG A 332 5.21 -11.00 0.29
C ARG A 332 4.53 -11.64 1.49
N ILE A 333 3.29 -12.09 1.30
CA ILE A 333 2.57 -12.94 2.24
C ILE A 333 2.30 -14.29 1.58
N PHE A 334 2.80 -15.37 2.14
CA PHE A 334 2.77 -16.72 1.57
C PHE A 334 3.26 -16.82 0.11
N GLY A 335 4.21 -15.96 -0.26
CA GLY A 335 4.81 -15.90 -1.58
C GLY A 335 4.06 -15.00 -2.59
N PHE A 336 2.94 -14.40 -2.20
CA PHE A 336 2.19 -13.42 -3.01
C PHE A 336 2.68 -12.01 -2.72
N PRO A 337 3.03 -11.20 -3.72
CA PRO A 337 3.38 -9.80 -3.54
C PRO A 337 2.21 -9.03 -2.92
N VAL A 338 2.53 -8.02 -2.11
CA VAL A 338 1.52 -7.07 -1.59
C VAL A 338 1.70 -5.76 -2.34
N GLU A 339 0.63 -5.29 -2.99
CA GLU A 339 0.55 -3.98 -3.59
C GLU A 339 -0.45 -3.13 -2.82
N VAL A 340 -0.01 -1.95 -2.38
CA VAL A 340 -0.84 -1.05 -1.58
C VAL A 340 -1.33 0.10 -2.44
N TYR A 341 -2.60 0.48 -2.24
CA TYR A 341 -3.28 1.56 -2.97
C TYR A 341 -4.03 2.47 -2.01
N ILE A 342 -4.08 3.77 -2.30
CA ILE A 342 -5.12 4.65 -1.77
C ILE A 342 -6.19 4.77 -2.86
N GLN A 343 -7.43 4.56 -2.48
CA GLN A 343 -8.58 4.66 -3.38
C GLN A 343 -9.58 5.63 -2.82
N ASP A 344 -10.18 6.43 -3.71
CA ASP A 344 -11.29 7.31 -3.32
C ASP A 344 -12.49 6.46 -2.85
N ALA A 345 -12.94 6.71 -1.63
CA ALA A 345 -14.09 6.02 -1.04
C ALA A 345 -15.38 6.21 -1.83
N ASN A 346 -15.47 7.33 -2.58
CA ASN A 346 -16.61 7.65 -3.43
C ASN A 346 -16.59 6.94 -4.80
N GLU A 347 -15.47 6.26 -5.14
CA GLU A 347 -15.39 5.49 -6.39
C GLU A 347 -15.94 4.06 -6.21
N PRO A 348 -16.79 3.59 -7.16
CA PRO A 348 -17.33 2.23 -7.08
C PRO A 348 -16.22 1.18 -7.27
N HIS A 349 -16.27 0.11 -6.51
CA HIS A 349 -15.37 -1.02 -6.67
C HIS A 349 -15.71 -1.81 -7.93
N ALA A 350 -14.74 -1.95 -8.84
CA ALA A 350 -14.89 -2.74 -10.06
C ALA A 350 -14.67 -4.24 -9.84
N SER A 351 -14.14 -4.66 -8.68
CA SER A 351 -13.86 -6.06 -8.36
C SER A 351 -15.12 -6.83 -8.01
N SER A 352 -15.20 -8.08 -8.46
CA SER A 352 -16.30 -8.99 -8.14
C SER A 352 -16.17 -9.66 -6.76
N GLY A 353 -15.05 -9.50 -6.08
CA GLY A 353 -14.80 -9.89 -4.70
C GLY A 353 -14.16 -8.74 -3.95
N VAL A 354 -14.78 -8.26 -2.86
CA VAL A 354 -14.31 -7.18 -2.01
C VAL A 354 -14.49 -7.56 -0.55
N TYR A 355 -13.41 -7.66 0.20
CA TYR A 355 -13.42 -7.99 1.61
C TYR A 355 -12.87 -6.86 2.44
N SER A 356 -13.64 -6.36 3.40
CA SER A 356 -13.15 -5.41 4.40
C SER A 356 -12.31 -6.15 5.43
N ILE A 357 -11.03 -5.86 5.48
CA ILE A 357 -10.14 -6.42 6.49
C ILE A 357 -10.25 -5.65 7.81
N ASP A 358 -10.69 -4.41 7.78
CA ASP A 358 -10.98 -3.65 8.99
C ASP A 358 -12.23 -4.19 9.70
N LYS A 359 -13.33 -4.41 8.97
CA LYS A 359 -14.61 -4.89 9.50
C LYS A 359 -14.71 -6.42 9.54
N ASP A 360 -13.70 -7.14 9.04
CA ASP A 360 -13.60 -8.61 8.96
C ASP A 360 -14.82 -9.28 8.29
N LYS A 361 -15.22 -8.76 7.13
CA LYS A 361 -16.38 -9.25 6.39
C LYS A 361 -16.33 -8.95 4.90
N TRP A 362 -17.06 -9.75 4.13
CA TRP A 362 -17.32 -9.46 2.73
C TRP A 362 -18.19 -8.21 2.58
N LEU A 363 -17.76 -7.27 1.75
CA LEU A 363 -18.60 -6.18 1.22
C LEU A 363 -19.27 -6.63 -0.07
N THR A 364 -18.54 -7.38 -0.88
CA THR A 364 -19.05 -8.07 -2.07
C THR A 364 -18.45 -9.47 -2.09
N GLU A 365 -19.27 -10.48 -1.85
CA GLU A 365 -18.84 -11.87 -1.89
C GLU A 365 -18.65 -12.32 -3.35
N PRO A 366 -17.53 -12.98 -3.71
CA PRO A 366 -17.32 -13.42 -5.07
C PRO A 366 -18.26 -14.57 -5.45
N ASP A 367 -18.95 -14.41 -6.57
CA ASP A 367 -19.89 -15.40 -7.10
C ASP A 367 -19.17 -16.34 -8.09
N PHE A 368 -18.97 -17.59 -7.67
CA PHE A 368 -18.31 -18.61 -8.47
C PHE A 368 -19.07 -18.91 -9.78
N ASP A 369 -20.40 -19.03 -9.73
CA ASP A 369 -21.18 -19.40 -10.90
C ASP A 369 -21.26 -18.24 -11.89
N LYS A 370 -21.39 -17.03 -11.43
CA LYS A 370 -21.31 -15.83 -12.25
C LYS A 370 -19.94 -15.70 -12.94
N LEU A 371 -18.85 -15.95 -12.22
CA LEU A 371 -17.51 -15.92 -12.78
C LEU A 371 -17.34 -17.02 -13.84
N ARG A 372 -17.78 -18.24 -13.55
CA ARG A 372 -17.68 -19.40 -14.43
C ARG A 372 -18.57 -19.31 -15.67
N SER A 373 -19.75 -18.68 -15.56
CA SER A 373 -20.70 -18.51 -16.66
C SER A 373 -20.19 -17.58 -17.76
N GLY A 374 -19.09 -16.85 -17.50
CA GLY A 374 -18.42 -15.98 -18.45
C GLY A 374 -17.95 -16.78 -19.67
N LYS A 375 -18.60 -16.59 -20.82
CA LYS A 375 -18.14 -17.17 -22.07
C LYS A 375 -16.95 -16.37 -22.57
N VAL A 376 -15.76 -16.99 -22.57
CA VAL A 376 -14.54 -16.45 -23.19
C VAL A 376 -14.25 -17.23 -24.47
N ASN A 377 -13.92 -16.51 -25.53
CA ASN A 377 -13.52 -17.12 -26.78
C ASN A 377 -11.99 -17.35 -26.81
N LYS A 378 -11.56 -18.49 -26.26
CA LYS A 378 -10.15 -18.85 -26.18
C LYS A 378 -9.40 -18.80 -27.51
N LYS A 379 -10.07 -19.17 -28.63
CA LYS A 379 -9.48 -19.09 -29.96
C LYS A 379 -9.22 -17.65 -30.37
N HIS A 380 -10.22 -16.79 -30.25
CA HIS A 380 -10.09 -15.35 -30.54
C HIS A 380 -9.02 -14.70 -29.66
N ILE A 381 -8.97 -15.04 -28.37
CA ILE A 381 -7.95 -14.50 -27.45
C ILE A 381 -6.55 -14.89 -27.91
N ARG A 382 -6.30 -16.15 -28.25
CA ARG A 382 -4.99 -16.62 -28.72
C ARG A 382 -4.58 -15.93 -30.02
N GLU A 383 -5.47 -15.87 -31.01
CA GLU A 383 -5.24 -15.19 -32.28
C GLU A 383 -4.90 -13.71 -32.08
N THR A 384 -5.61 -13.02 -31.19
CA THR A 384 -5.38 -11.60 -30.92
C THR A 384 -4.07 -11.38 -30.17
N VAL A 385 -3.78 -12.21 -29.16
CA VAL A 385 -2.53 -12.12 -28.37
C VAL A 385 -1.33 -12.37 -29.24
N SER A 386 -1.31 -13.45 -30.05
CA SER A 386 -0.20 -13.74 -30.97
C SER A 386 0.00 -12.63 -32.00
N THR A 387 -1.10 -12.05 -32.51
CA THR A 387 -1.03 -10.91 -33.43
C THR A 387 -0.33 -9.71 -32.82
N TYR A 388 -0.67 -9.34 -31.55
CA TYR A 388 0.00 -8.22 -30.87
C TYR A 388 1.44 -8.56 -30.51
N MET A 389 1.74 -9.78 -30.07
CA MET A 389 3.12 -10.22 -29.81
C MET A 389 3.99 -10.03 -31.05
N ASN A 390 3.53 -10.55 -32.20
CA ASN A 390 4.26 -10.44 -33.47
C ASN A 390 4.41 -8.98 -33.95
N LYS A 391 3.38 -8.13 -33.77
CA LYS A 391 3.49 -6.68 -34.06
C LYS A 391 4.55 -6.01 -33.21
N ILE A 392 4.59 -6.31 -31.90
CA ILE A 392 5.55 -5.73 -30.95
C ILE A 392 6.97 -6.19 -31.28
N ASP A 393 7.17 -7.48 -31.53
CA ASP A 393 8.49 -8.01 -31.92
C ASP A 393 8.99 -7.41 -33.24
N CYS A 394 8.09 -7.20 -34.21
CA CYS A 394 8.42 -6.49 -35.45
C CYS A 394 8.88 -5.03 -35.20
N LEU A 395 8.23 -4.30 -34.28
CA LEU A 395 8.66 -2.95 -33.91
C LEU A 395 10.01 -2.94 -33.20
N ILE A 396 10.29 -3.95 -32.35
CA ILE A 396 11.59 -4.13 -31.71
C ILE A 396 12.68 -4.37 -32.75
N ASP A 397 12.40 -5.19 -33.76
CA ASP A 397 13.34 -5.46 -34.85
C ASP A 397 13.62 -4.20 -35.71
N ILE A 398 12.60 -3.38 -35.98
CA ILE A 398 12.78 -2.10 -36.68
C ILE A 398 13.63 -1.16 -35.83
N TYR A 399 13.34 -1.05 -34.51
CA TYR A 399 14.15 -0.26 -33.58
C TYR A 399 15.63 -0.68 -33.63
N LYS A 400 15.92 -1.99 -33.52
CA LYS A 400 17.29 -2.51 -33.54
C LYS A 400 18.05 -2.16 -34.83
N LYS A 401 17.39 -2.30 -35.97
CA LYS A 401 18.00 -2.08 -37.32
C LYS A 401 18.21 -0.61 -37.65
N HIS A 402 17.43 0.29 -37.06
CA HIS A 402 17.37 1.70 -37.45
C HIS A 402 17.61 2.65 -36.28
N LYS A 403 18.38 2.24 -35.27
CA LYS A 403 18.66 3.03 -34.04
C LYS A 403 19.13 4.47 -34.29
N ASP A 404 19.84 4.71 -35.40
CA ASP A 404 20.42 6.00 -35.74
C ASP A 404 19.59 6.78 -36.74
N ASP A 405 18.43 6.28 -37.17
CA ASP A 405 17.50 6.96 -38.05
C ASP A 405 16.35 7.58 -37.22
N GLU A 406 16.43 8.91 -37.05
CA GLU A 406 15.44 9.66 -36.26
C GLU A 406 14.02 9.54 -36.82
N TYR A 407 13.87 9.46 -38.16
CA TYR A 407 12.55 9.31 -38.78
C TYR A 407 11.92 7.95 -38.42
N GLU A 408 12.69 6.86 -38.55
CA GLU A 408 12.21 5.52 -38.18
C GLU A 408 11.96 5.44 -36.67
N MET A 409 12.78 6.07 -35.82
CA MET A 409 12.54 6.12 -34.37
C MET A 409 11.23 6.82 -34.01
N LYS A 410 10.92 7.96 -34.66
CA LYS A 410 9.63 8.65 -34.47
C LYS A 410 8.45 7.79 -34.89
N LYS A 411 8.60 7.02 -35.97
CA LYS A 411 7.56 6.08 -36.43
C LYS A 411 7.36 4.94 -35.46
N VAL A 412 8.44 4.28 -35.00
CA VAL A 412 8.38 3.20 -34.00
C VAL A 412 7.73 3.70 -32.70
N ALA A 413 8.08 4.91 -32.21
CA ALA A 413 7.48 5.52 -31.03
C ALA A 413 5.97 5.71 -31.19
N LYS A 414 5.54 6.20 -32.36
CA LYS A 414 4.13 6.40 -32.68
C LYS A 414 3.37 5.07 -32.75
N ASP A 415 3.89 4.10 -33.52
CA ASP A 415 3.24 2.80 -33.69
C ASP A 415 3.16 2.02 -32.36
N ALA A 416 4.20 2.13 -31.51
CA ALA A 416 4.19 1.55 -30.19
C ALA A 416 3.13 2.19 -29.26
N ALA A 417 2.95 3.52 -29.34
CA ALA A 417 1.91 4.21 -28.61
C ALA A 417 0.50 3.78 -29.08
N GLU A 418 0.28 3.71 -30.40
CA GLU A 418 -0.99 3.28 -31.00
C GLU A 418 -1.36 1.86 -30.57
N ILE A 419 -0.41 0.90 -30.64
CA ILE A 419 -0.63 -0.48 -30.20
C ILE A 419 -0.98 -0.53 -28.72
N PHE A 420 -0.31 0.25 -27.86
CA PHE A 420 -0.57 0.28 -26.43
C PHE A 420 -1.99 0.80 -26.13
N ASP A 421 -2.40 1.85 -26.84
CA ASP A 421 -3.73 2.45 -26.69
C ASP A 421 -4.84 1.51 -27.24
N GLU A 422 -4.59 0.81 -28.36
CA GLU A 422 -5.50 -0.22 -28.85
C GLU A 422 -5.74 -1.33 -27.82
N ILE A 423 -4.66 -1.87 -27.23
CA ILE A 423 -4.75 -2.94 -26.21
C ILE A 423 -5.51 -2.45 -24.98
N LYS A 424 -5.24 -1.21 -24.51
CA LYS A 424 -5.96 -0.60 -23.39
C LYS A 424 -7.44 -0.39 -23.72
N LYS A 425 -7.74 0.05 -24.94
CA LYS A 425 -9.11 0.28 -25.39
C LYS A 425 -9.92 -1.03 -25.42
N ILE A 426 -9.37 -2.10 -26.00
CA ILE A 426 -10.01 -3.42 -26.04
C ILE A 426 -10.36 -3.87 -24.61
N ARG A 427 -9.42 -3.71 -23.66
CA ARG A 427 -9.64 -4.04 -22.26
C ARG A 427 -10.76 -3.21 -21.65
N LYS A 428 -10.73 -1.89 -21.84
CA LYS A 428 -11.70 -0.94 -21.27
C LYS A 428 -13.11 -1.20 -21.81
N ASP A 429 -13.22 -1.37 -23.13
CA ASP A 429 -14.51 -1.59 -23.81
C ASP A 429 -15.18 -2.88 -23.33
N ASP A 430 -14.42 -3.97 -23.21
CA ASP A 430 -14.93 -5.25 -22.74
C ASP A 430 -15.28 -5.22 -21.24
N LEU A 431 -14.45 -4.61 -20.39
CA LEU A 431 -14.76 -4.44 -18.97
C LEU A 431 -16.06 -3.63 -18.78
N THR A 432 -16.22 -2.55 -19.55
CA THR A 432 -17.43 -1.70 -19.51
C THR A 432 -18.67 -2.48 -20.00
N LYS A 433 -18.53 -3.20 -21.11
CA LYS A 433 -19.62 -3.94 -21.73
C LYS A 433 -20.11 -5.11 -20.89
N TYR A 434 -19.21 -5.85 -20.30
CA TYR A 434 -19.54 -7.10 -19.60
C TYR A 434 -19.61 -6.97 -18.08
N GLY A 435 -19.05 -5.92 -17.49
CA GLY A 435 -19.02 -5.67 -16.04
C GLY A 435 -18.38 -6.82 -15.26
N ARG A 436 -17.37 -7.50 -15.83
CA ARG A 436 -16.73 -8.66 -15.21
C ARG A 436 -15.28 -8.84 -15.65
N GLU A 437 -14.45 -9.36 -14.76
CA GLU A 437 -13.03 -9.57 -15.01
C GLU A 437 -12.73 -10.65 -16.07
N MET A 438 -13.57 -11.69 -16.17
CA MET A 438 -13.42 -12.77 -17.13
C MET A 438 -14.12 -12.43 -18.44
N CYS A 439 -13.52 -11.49 -19.19
CA CYS A 439 -13.90 -11.13 -20.56
C CYS A 439 -12.66 -11.16 -21.47
N ASP A 440 -12.88 -11.30 -22.78
CA ASP A 440 -11.83 -11.51 -23.75
C ASP A 440 -10.76 -10.39 -23.70
N GLY A 441 -11.17 -9.13 -23.73
CA GLY A 441 -10.26 -7.99 -23.73
C GLY A 441 -9.39 -7.89 -22.47
N ASN A 442 -9.94 -8.22 -21.29
CA ASN A 442 -9.15 -8.24 -20.07
C ASN A 442 -8.17 -9.40 -20.04
N ILE A 443 -8.55 -10.58 -20.58
CA ILE A 443 -7.65 -11.74 -20.68
C ILE A 443 -6.54 -11.45 -21.70
N ILE A 444 -6.84 -10.84 -22.85
CA ILE A 444 -5.85 -10.41 -23.84
C ILE A 444 -4.80 -9.50 -23.19
N PHE A 445 -5.25 -8.46 -22.51
CA PHE A 445 -4.35 -7.54 -21.81
C PHE A 445 -3.49 -8.26 -20.76
N LYS A 446 -4.12 -9.09 -19.90
CA LYS A 446 -3.40 -9.84 -18.87
C LYS A 446 -2.43 -10.88 -19.48
N ALA A 447 -2.77 -11.52 -20.60
CA ALA A 447 -1.88 -12.47 -21.29
C ALA A 447 -0.64 -11.75 -21.83
N LEU A 448 -0.80 -10.62 -22.51
CA LEU A 448 0.31 -9.79 -22.99
C LEU A 448 1.19 -9.27 -21.84
N ARG A 449 0.58 -8.88 -20.68
CA ARG A 449 1.32 -8.47 -19.50
C ARG A 449 2.11 -9.64 -18.88
N ARG A 450 1.50 -10.83 -18.76
CA ARG A 450 2.14 -12.02 -18.17
C ARG A 450 3.29 -12.58 -19.01
N SER A 451 3.25 -12.32 -20.32
CA SER A 451 4.32 -12.68 -21.28
C SER A 451 5.31 -11.52 -21.52
N ASP A 452 5.26 -10.48 -20.70
CA ASP A 452 6.10 -9.28 -20.72
C ASP A 452 5.99 -8.41 -21.98
N TYR A 453 5.04 -8.65 -22.87
CA TYR A 453 4.90 -7.81 -24.07
C TYR A 453 4.41 -6.40 -23.79
N ILE A 454 3.64 -6.19 -22.71
CA ILE A 454 3.30 -4.83 -22.24
C ILE A 454 4.56 -4.13 -21.72
N GLY A 455 5.42 -4.83 -20.97
CA GLY A 455 6.71 -4.30 -20.51
C GLY A 455 7.64 -3.93 -21.67
N LYS A 456 7.81 -4.84 -22.65
CA LYS A 456 8.57 -4.59 -23.90
C LYS A 456 8.07 -3.33 -24.62
N LEU A 457 6.75 -3.16 -24.73
CA LEU A 457 6.13 -2.03 -25.44
C LEU A 457 6.36 -0.68 -24.72
N ILE A 458 6.24 -0.66 -23.40
CA ILE A 458 6.55 0.51 -22.57
C ILE A 458 8.03 0.87 -22.72
N LYS A 459 8.91 -0.12 -22.56
CA LYS A 459 10.37 0.06 -22.71
C LYS A 459 10.74 0.60 -24.11
N LEU A 460 10.12 0.07 -25.17
CA LEU A 460 10.35 0.54 -26.53
C LEU A 460 9.96 2.02 -26.69
N LYS A 461 8.84 2.44 -26.10
CA LYS A 461 8.42 3.86 -26.07
C LYS A 461 9.45 4.75 -25.37
N ASP A 462 9.95 4.32 -24.22
CA ASP A 462 10.93 5.09 -23.44
C ASP A 462 12.27 5.18 -24.18
N LEU A 463 12.76 4.08 -24.71
CA LEU A 463 14.02 4.06 -25.49
C LEU A 463 13.96 4.90 -26.78
N THR A 464 12.83 4.86 -27.49
CA THR A 464 12.66 5.70 -28.67
C THR A 464 12.55 7.18 -28.30
N TYR A 465 11.87 7.51 -27.20
CA TYR A 465 11.82 8.86 -26.68
C TYR A 465 13.20 9.40 -26.30
N ASP A 466 13.96 8.61 -25.53
CA ASP A 466 15.31 8.98 -25.12
C ASP A 466 16.23 9.18 -26.34
N LYS A 467 16.16 8.28 -27.33
CA LYS A 467 16.97 8.37 -28.54
C LYS A 467 16.64 9.60 -29.39
N ILE A 468 15.37 9.96 -29.53
CA ILE A 468 14.90 11.14 -30.28
C ILE A 468 15.32 12.45 -29.60
N ASN A 469 15.35 12.48 -28.26
CA ASN A 469 15.56 13.71 -27.47
C ASN A 469 16.97 13.82 -26.87
N SER A 470 17.87 12.86 -27.10
CA SER A 470 19.29 12.93 -26.70
C SER A 470 20.12 13.56 -27.83
N LEU A 471 21.12 14.39 -27.45
CA LEU A 471 22.09 15.01 -28.37
C LEU A 471 23.36 14.17 -28.49
#